data_70b45637c181e59837e02dcad4280e96
#
_entry.id   70b45637c181e59837e02dcad4280e96
#
_cell.length_a   1.000
_cell.length_b   1.000
_cell.length_c   1.000
_cell.angle_alpha   90.00
_cell.angle_beta   90.00
_cell.angle_gamma   90.00
#
_symmetry.space_group_name_H-M   'P 1'
#
loop_
_entity.id
_entity.type
_entity.pdbx_description
1 polymer ?
#
loop_
_entity_poly.entity_id
_entity_poly.type
_entity_poly.pdbx_seq_one_letter_code
_entity_poly.pdbx_strand_id
1 'polypeptide(L)'
;MEFNLCFLFLLTFITQGSTLQLPLTEGSQRFPPSSNSTGVLISGNTDRYVKTLLEKWGSSGLSVAAVRRDDTVPNGWRHEFGSYGVAQADGSPMTPDSVFGIASNSKLFLAMSVGLLVSNKTLAEERGKEIKWSTKIRDLVPEWGLMDEEMDRGVSLQDMLSHRTGMPRHDFSGIQRNGGVSEMVRRFI
;
A
#
# COMPACT_ATOMS: atom_id res chain seq x y z
N MET A 1 -10.26 -19.16 20.34
CA MET A 1 -8.93 -18.50 20.20
C MET A 1 -9.14 -17.35 19.24
N GLU A 2 -9.44 -16.16 19.78
CA GLU A 2 -9.70 -14.97 18.96
C GLU A 2 -8.36 -14.42 18.49
N PHE A 3 -8.14 -14.45 17.20
CA PHE A 3 -7.01 -13.75 16.57
C PHE A 3 -7.33 -12.25 16.51
N ASN A 4 -6.81 -11.49 17.47
CA ASN A 4 -6.76 -10.04 17.36
C ASN A 4 -5.76 -9.67 16.24
N LEU A 5 -6.27 -9.48 15.03
CA LEU A 5 -5.46 -9.09 13.88
C LEU A 5 -5.17 -7.58 13.99
N CYS A 6 -3.98 -7.25 14.46
CA CYS A 6 -3.46 -5.87 14.47
C CYS A 6 -2.63 -5.66 13.20
N PHE A 7 -3.11 -4.86 12.24
CA PHE A 7 -2.32 -4.45 11.10
C PHE A 7 -1.56 -3.18 11.44
N LEU A 8 -0.24 -3.29 11.49
CA LEU A 8 0.65 -2.14 11.58
C LEU A 8 1.23 -1.87 10.18
N PHE A 9 0.81 -0.77 9.55
CA PHE A 9 1.44 -0.28 8.32
C PHE A 9 2.54 0.70 8.69
N LEU A 10 3.79 0.30 8.50
CA LEU A 10 4.95 1.17 8.65
C LEU A 10 5.41 1.59 7.25
N LEU A 11 5.16 2.83 6.87
CA LEU A 11 5.69 3.43 5.64
C LEU A 11 6.89 4.29 6.00
N THR A 12 8.10 3.79 5.71
CA THR A 12 9.35 4.55 5.83
C THR A 12 9.80 5.00 4.45
N PHE A 13 10.04 6.28 4.27
CA PHE A 13 10.73 6.84 3.11
C PHE A 13 12.18 7.07 3.44
N ILE A 14 13.08 6.42 2.71
CA ILE A 14 14.51 6.75 2.71
C ILE A 14 14.73 7.63 1.48
N THR A 15 14.87 8.93 1.68
CA THR A 15 15.40 9.82 0.64
C THR A 15 16.91 9.77 0.71
N GLN A 16 17.55 9.10 -0.27
CA GLN A 16 18.98 9.31 -0.52
C GLN A 16 19.15 10.68 -1.17
N GLY A 17 19.50 11.65 -0.38
CA GLY A 17 19.87 12.99 -0.87
C GLY A 17 20.36 13.85 0.28
N SER A 18 21.67 14.15 0.27
CA SER A 18 22.39 15.22 1.01
C SER A 18 21.94 15.45 2.45
N THR A 19 22.80 15.15 3.38
CA THR A 19 22.66 15.42 4.81
C THR A 19 22.42 16.91 5.10
N LEU A 20 21.19 17.37 4.91
CA LEU A 20 20.71 18.57 5.56
C LEU A 20 20.15 18.10 6.91
N GLN A 21 20.95 18.22 7.97
CA GLN A 21 20.45 18.09 9.33
C GLN A 21 19.52 19.28 9.60
N LEU A 22 18.24 19.11 9.23
CA LEU A 22 17.20 20.03 9.68
C LEU A 22 16.95 19.72 11.17
N PRO A 23 16.91 20.76 12.03
CA PRO A 23 16.55 20.54 13.43
C PRO A 23 15.16 19.92 13.46
N LEU A 24 15.03 18.78 14.15
CA LEU A 24 13.75 18.14 14.42
C LEU A 24 12.92 19.12 15.26
N THR A 25 12.07 19.91 14.58
CA THR A 25 11.11 20.76 15.28
C THR A 25 10.13 19.86 16.03
N GLU A 26 9.72 20.26 17.23
CA GLU A 26 8.80 19.55 18.13
C GLU A 26 7.36 19.44 17.57
N GLY A 27 7.22 18.97 16.33
CA GLY A 27 5.95 18.87 15.61
C GLY A 27 5.37 17.46 15.60
N SER A 28 5.41 16.75 16.72
CA SER A 28 4.64 15.50 16.85
C SER A 28 3.17 15.85 17.09
N GLN A 29 2.36 15.91 16.02
CA GLN A 29 0.93 16.10 16.17
C GLN A 29 0.25 14.74 16.35
N ARG A 30 -0.34 14.53 17.52
CA ARG A 30 -1.35 13.50 17.74
C ARG A 30 -2.70 14.11 17.41
N PHE A 31 -3.40 13.53 16.46
CA PHE A 31 -4.82 13.79 16.31
C PHE A 31 -5.55 13.01 17.39
N PRO A 32 -6.45 13.66 18.17
CA PRO A 32 -7.17 12.96 19.22
C PRO A 32 -7.93 11.77 18.61
N PRO A 33 -7.96 10.61 19.32
CA PRO A 33 -8.80 9.51 18.92
C PRO A 33 -10.25 9.99 18.82
N SER A 34 -10.99 9.50 17.83
CA SER A 34 -12.42 9.76 17.74
C SER A 34 -13.06 9.36 19.06
N SER A 35 -13.76 10.31 19.67
CA SER A 35 -14.28 10.33 21.04
C SER A 35 -14.76 8.99 21.59
N ASN A 36 -14.42 8.74 22.87
CA ASN A 36 -14.98 7.75 23.81
C ASN A 36 -14.44 6.32 23.73
N SER A 37 -13.14 6.13 23.76
CA SER A 37 -12.60 4.78 23.76
C SER A 37 -11.54 4.53 24.85
N THR A 38 -11.82 3.56 25.69
CA THR A 38 -10.91 2.99 26.71
C THR A 38 -9.76 2.22 26.04
N GLY A 39 -8.82 2.89 25.38
CA GLY A 39 -7.63 2.22 24.86
C GLY A 39 -6.94 2.98 23.74
N VAL A 40 -5.79 3.53 24.06
CA VAL A 40 -4.87 4.17 23.12
C VAL A 40 -4.20 3.10 22.28
N LEU A 41 -4.25 3.21 20.95
CA LEU A 41 -3.55 2.30 20.01
C LEU A 41 -2.10 2.74 19.82
N ILE A 42 -1.87 4.06 19.72
CA ILE A 42 -0.55 4.65 19.59
C ILE A 42 -0.16 5.26 20.93
N SER A 43 0.70 4.57 21.68
CA SER A 43 1.10 4.94 23.03
C SER A 43 2.30 5.89 23.04
N GLY A 44 2.60 6.51 24.19
CA GLY A 44 3.83 7.30 24.39
C GLY A 44 5.12 6.48 24.20
N ASN A 45 5.07 5.15 24.34
CA ASN A 45 6.18 4.28 23.99
C ASN A 45 6.37 4.20 22.47
N THR A 46 5.28 4.14 21.70
CA THR A 46 5.29 4.21 20.24
C THR A 46 5.90 5.54 19.78
N ASP A 47 5.48 6.66 20.36
CA ASP A 47 6.01 7.99 20.03
C ASP A 47 7.52 8.06 20.24
N ARG A 48 8.00 7.56 21.38
CA ARG A 48 9.41 7.53 21.72
C ARG A 48 10.20 6.64 20.74
N TYR A 49 9.66 5.48 20.44
CA TYR A 49 10.29 4.55 19.51
C TYR A 49 10.39 5.13 18.10
N VAL A 50 9.33 5.78 17.61
CA VAL A 50 9.33 6.43 16.30
C VAL A 50 10.37 7.54 16.23
N LYS A 51 10.51 8.38 17.27
CA LYS A 51 11.56 9.40 17.33
C LYS A 51 12.95 8.78 17.21
N THR A 52 13.21 7.69 17.95
CA THR A 52 14.47 6.96 17.85
C THR A 52 14.72 6.40 16.45
N LEU A 53 13.68 5.93 15.75
CA LEU A 53 13.81 5.45 14.38
C LEU A 53 14.16 6.59 13.40
N LEU A 54 13.48 7.72 13.51
CA LEU A 54 13.75 8.89 12.67
C LEU A 54 15.20 9.36 12.82
N GLU A 55 15.68 9.48 14.06
CA GLU A 55 17.06 9.85 14.37
C GLU A 55 18.06 8.82 13.83
N LYS A 56 17.83 7.53 14.11
CA LYS A 56 18.72 6.44 13.72
C LYS A 56 18.90 6.32 12.21
N TRP A 57 17.81 6.53 11.44
CA TRP A 57 17.81 6.36 9.99
C TRP A 57 17.93 7.66 9.22
N GLY A 58 17.99 8.81 9.88
CA GLY A 58 18.05 10.14 9.25
C GLY A 58 16.81 10.41 8.39
N SER A 59 15.64 9.87 8.77
CA SER A 59 14.40 10.05 8.02
C SER A 59 13.74 11.36 8.44
N SER A 60 13.24 12.14 7.48
CA SER A 60 12.60 13.44 7.73
C SER A 60 11.27 13.32 8.44
N GLY A 61 10.48 12.27 8.13
CA GLY A 61 9.17 12.07 8.73
C GLY A 61 8.64 10.65 8.61
N LEU A 62 7.60 10.35 9.38
CA LEU A 62 6.95 9.05 9.42
C LEU A 62 5.47 9.21 9.78
N SER A 63 4.60 8.46 9.11
CA SER A 63 3.19 8.31 9.47
C SER A 63 2.89 6.88 9.90
N VAL A 64 2.06 6.74 10.94
CA VAL A 64 1.58 5.46 11.45
C VAL A 64 0.05 5.48 11.46
N ALA A 65 -0.55 4.41 10.97
CA ALA A 65 -1.97 4.14 11.15
C ALA A 65 -2.12 2.83 11.94
N ALA A 66 -2.83 2.87 13.06
CA ALA A 66 -3.17 1.69 13.84
C ALA A 66 -4.68 1.44 13.74
N VAL A 67 -5.06 0.21 13.39
CA VAL A 67 -6.45 -0.20 13.27
C VAL A 67 -6.67 -1.47 14.09
N ARG A 68 -7.74 -1.50 14.90
CA ARG A 68 -8.10 -2.65 15.71
C ARG A 68 -9.60 -2.90 15.68
N ARG A 69 -10.00 -4.16 15.67
CA ARG A 69 -11.40 -4.55 15.86
C ARG A 69 -11.88 -4.09 17.22
N ASP A 70 -13.01 -3.41 17.28
CA ASP A 70 -13.62 -2.92 18.51
C ASP A 70 -15.14 -2.85 18.33
N ASP A 71 -15.82 -3.84 18.88
CA ASP A 71 -17.28 -3.96 18.76
C ASP A 71 -18.02 -2.90 19.60
N THR A 72 -17.31 -2.08 20.38
CA THR A 72 -17.89 -0.96 21.15
C THR A 72 -18.07 0.32 20.30
N VAL A 73 -17.52 0.35 19.08
CA VAL A 73 -17.68 1.48 18.15
C VAL A 73 -18.64 1.13 17.01
N PRO A 74 -19.39 2.09 16.46
CA PRO A 74 -20.49 1.82 15.51
C PRO A 74 -20.09 1.04 14.27
N ASN A 75 -18.86 1.25 13.75
CA ASN A 75 -18.35 0.57 12.55
C ASN A 75 -17.56 -0.71 12.86
N GLY A 76 -17.44 -1.08 14.15
CA GLY A 76 -16.67 -2.24 14.59
C GLY A 76 -15.15 -2.09 14.49
N TRP A 77 -14.62 -0.89 14.15
CA TRP A 77 -13.21 -0.66 13.97
C TRP A 77 -12.77 0.65 14.61
N ARG A 78 -11.76 0.57 15.46
CA ARG A 78 -11.05 1.71 16.02
C ARG A 78 -9.80 1.98 15.18
N HIS A 79 -9.54 3.26 14.90
CA HIS A 79 -8.32 3.68 14.23
C HIS A 79 -7.70 4.88 14.94
N GLU A 80 -6.39 4.96 14.87
CA GLU A 80 -5.60 6.07 15.39
C GLU A 80 -4.43 6.35 14.44
N PHE A 81 -4.12 7.64 14.23
CA PHE A 81 -3.04 8.09 13.37
C PHE A 81 -1.97 8.79 14.19
N GLY A 82 -0.70 8.48 13.91
CA GLY A 82 0.46 9.19 14.42
C GLY A 82 1.25 9.78 13.26
N SER A 83 1.62 11.05 13.37
CA SER A 83 2.42 11.75 12.38
C SER A 83 3.61 12.42 13.05
N TYR A 84 4.81 12.22 12.51
CA TYR A 84 6.06 12.59 13.15
C TYR A 84 7.00 13.22 12.14
N GLY A 85 7.70 14.31 12.54
CA GLY A 85 8.69 14.98 11.71
C GLY A 85 8.09 15.83 10.60
N VAL A 86 8.82 15.97 9.49
CA VAL A 86 8.51 16.86 8.37
C VAL A 86 8.12 16.09 7.13
N ALA A 87 7.12 16.61 6.39
CA ALA A 87 6.60 16.01 5.16
C ALA A 87 7.34 16.52 3.91
N GLN A 88 7.81 17.76 3.91
CA GLN A 88 8.37 18.41 2.73
C GLN A 88 9.66 19.17 3.05
N ALA A 89 10.43 19.48 2.02
CA ALA A 89 11.70 20.20 2.14
C ALA A 89 11.57 21.64 2.68
N ASP A 90 10.37 22.23 2.62
CA ASP A 90 10.05 23.54 3.17
C ASP A 90 9.84 23.54 4.70
N GLY A 91 9.94 22.36 5.34
CA GLY A 91 9.72 22.18 6.76
C GLY A 91 8.27 21.96 7.17
N SER A 92 7.35 21.82 6.22
CA SER A 92 5.94 21.51 6.52
C SER A 92 5.83 20.23 7.34
N PRO A 93 5.06 20.22 8.44
CA PRO A 93 4.96 19.08 9.33
C PRO A 93 4.24 17.90 8.66
N MET A 94 4.59 16.68 9.08
CA MET A 94 3.85 15.48 8.73
C MET A 94 2.45 15.51 9.35
N THR A 95 1.43 15.17 8.56
CA THR A 95 0.03 15.07 9.00
C THR A 95 -0.58 13.75 8.52
N PRO A 96 -1.75 13.33 9.03
CA PRO A 96 -2.47 12.17 8.50
C PRO A 96 -2.86 12.30 7.03
N ASP A 97 -2.98 13.54 6.54
CA ASP A 97 -3.32 13.85 5.15
C ASP A 97 -2.09 13.94 4.23
N SER A 98 -0.88 13.71 4.77
CA SER A 98 0.34 13.67 3.97
C SER A 98 0.31 12.53 2.96
N VAL A 99 0.60 12.82 1.71
CA VAL A 99 0.55 11.86 0.60
C VAL A 99 1.92 11.27 0.34
N PHE A 100 1.98 9.96 0.24
CA PHE A 100 3.20 9.20 -0.02
C PHE A 100 3.12 8.41 -1.31
N GLY A 101 4.23 8.27 -2.00
CA GLY A 101 4.41 7.25 -3.01
C GLY A 101 4.63 5.90 -2.33
N ILE A 102 3.66 5.01 -2.42
CA ILE A 102 3.70 3.71 -1.73
C ILE A 102 4.43 2.61 -2.50
N ALA A 103 4.94 2.94 -3.70
CA ALA A 103 5.69 2.02 -4.56
C ALA A 103 5.05 0.62 -4.65
N SER A 104 5.81 -0.43 -4.37
CA SER A 104 5.34 -1.83 -4.44
C SER A 104 4.24 -2.20 -3.44
N ASN A 105 3.96 -1.39 -2.43
CA ASN A 105 2.79 -1.61 -1.57
C ASN A 105 1.47 -1.52 -2.35
N SER A 106 1.46 -0.84 -3.51
CA SER A 106 0.32 -0.82 -4.45
C SER A 106 -0.12 -2.22 -4.88
N LYS A 107 0.80 -3.20 -4.91
CA LYS A 107 0.49 -4.59 -5.27
C LYS A 107 -0.45 -5.26 -4.27
N LEU A 108 -0.39 -4.87 -2.99
CA LEU A 108 -1.34 -5.34 -1.98
C LEU A 108 -2.77 -4.93 -2.34
N PHE A 109 -2.97 -3.65 -2.70
CA PHE A 109 -4.30 -3.16 -3.08
C PHE A 109 -4.79 -3.81 -4.38
N LEU A 110 -3.90 -4.04 -5.34
CA LEU A 110 -4.23 -4.79 -6.55
C LEU A 110 -4.67 -6.22 -6.22
N ALA A 111 -3.91 -6.93 -5.40
CA ALA A 111 -4.26 -8.29 -4.98
C ALA A 111 -5.60 -8.36 -4.23
N MET A 112 -5.87 -7.39 -3.35
CA MET A 112 -7.16 -7.26 -2.67
C MET A 112 -8.30 -7.01 -3.66
N SER A 113 -8.10 -6.12 -4.63
CA SER A 113 -9.10 -5.81 -5.67
C SER A 113 -9.43 -7.05 -6.51
N VAL A 114 -8.42 -7.82 -6.90
CA VAL A 114 -8.63 -9.09 -7.60
C VAL A 114 -9.35 -10.10 -6.70
N GLY A 115 -9.00 -10.17 -5.41
CA GLY A 115 -9.69 -11.02 -4.44
C GLY A 115 -11.18 -10.67 -4.29
N LEU A 116 -11.51 -9.39 -4.27
CA LEU A 116 -12.91 -8.92 -4.26
C LEU A 116 -13.63 -9.33 -5.54
N LEU A 117 -13.01 -9.20 -6.71
CA LEU A 117 -13.60 -9.64 -7.99
C LEU A 117 -13.86 -11.16 -8.02
N VAL A 118 -12.90 -11.94 -7.52
CA VAL A 118 -13.02 -13.41 -7.44
C VAL A 118 -14.14 -13.84 -6.47
N SER A 119 -14.34 -13.11 -5.37
CA SER A 119 -15.35 -13.42 -4.36
C SER A 119 -16.74 -12.86 -4.67
N ASN A 120 -16.87 -11.97 -5.64
CA ASN A 120 -18.13 -11.28 -5.94
C ASN A 120 -19.03 -12.11 -6.85
N LYS A 121 -19.94 -12.89 -6.24
CA LYS A 121 -20.91 -13.73 -6.96
C LYS A 121 -21.91 -12.93 -7.78
N THR A 122 -22.39 -11.80 -7.27
CA THR A 122 -23.36 -10.95 -7.99
C THR A 122 -22.75 -10.46 -9.30
N LEU A 123 -21.52 -9.98 -9.27
CA LEU A 123 -20.82 -9.53 -10.46
C LEU A 123 -20.55 -10.67 -11.46
N ALA A 124 -20.31 -11.89 -10.98
CA ALA A 124 -20.16 -13.07 -11.81
C ALA A 124 -21.47 -13.43 -12.54
N GLU A 125 -22.60 -13.34 -11.84
CA GLU A 125 -23.94 -13.54 -12.41
C GLU A 125 -24.28 -12.48 -13.47
N GLU A 126 -24.06 -11.20 -13.17
CA GLU A 126 -24.30 -10.08 -14.10
C GLU A 126 -23.48 -10.20 -15.40
N ARG A 127 -22.25 -10.67 -15.31
CA ARG A 127 -21.34 -10.86 -16.46
C ARG A 127 -21.52 -12.18 -17.18
N GLY A 128 -22.25 -13.13 -16.60
CA GLY A 128 -22.34 -14.50 -17.10
C GLY A 128 -21.01 -15.27 -17.08
N LYS A 129 -20.01 -14.77 -16.32
CA LYS A 129 -18.67 -15.36 -16.25
C LYS A 129 -18.09 -15.22 -14.85
N GLU A 130 -17.75 -16.34 -14.25
CA GLU A 130 -17.05 -16.38 -12.96
C GLU A 130 -15.53 -16.19 -13.17
N ILE A 131 -14.93 -15.30 -12.37
CA ILE A 131 -13.48 -15.10 -12.31
C ILE A 131 -12.94 -15.90 -11.13
N LYS A 132 -11.93 -16.75 -11.36
CA LYS A 132 -11.25 -17.56 -10.35
C LYS A 132 -9.76 -17.23 -10.30
N TRP A 133 -9.08 -17.59 -9.24
CA TRP A 133 -7.62 -17.48 -9.15
C TRP A 133 -6.90 -18.21 -10.28
N SER A 134 -7.48 -19.31 -10.77
CA SER A 134 -6.97 -20.11 -11.90
C SER A 134 -7.41 -19.59 -13.27
N THR A 135 -8.23 -18.54 -13.35
CA THR A 135 -8.64 -17.95 -14.62
C THR A 135 -7.43 -17.44 -15.37
N LYS A 136 -7.32 -17.78 -16.64
CA LYS A 136 -6.17 -17.40 -17.48
C LYS A 136 -6.24 -15.94 -17.85
N ILE A 137 -5.08 -15.27 -17.86
CA ILE A 137 -5.01 -13.83 -18.17
C ILE A 137 -5.52 -13.54 -19.56
N ARG A 138 -5.19 -14.38 -20.55
CA ARG A 138 -5.66 -14.24 -21.92
C ARG A 138 -7.19 -14.28 -22.08
N ASP A 139 -7.91 -14.90 -21.13
CA ASP A 139 -9.37 -14.93 -21.12
C ASP A 139 -10.00 -13.64 -20.59
N LEU A 140 -9.19 -12.77 -19.95
CA LEU A 140 -9.60 -11.52 -19.33
C LEU A 140 -9.09 -10.29 -20.08
N VAL A 141 -7.90 -10.40 -20.67
CA VAL A 141 -7.19 -9.33 -21.38
C VAL A 141 -6.94 -9.79 -22.80
N PRO A 142 -7.76 -9.35 -23.77
CA PRO A 142 -7.63 -9.78 -25.18
C PRO A 142 -6.27 -9.47 -25.81
N GLU A 143 -5.61 -8.40 -25.34
CA GLU A 143 -4.31 -7.95 -25.80
C GLU A 143 -3.15 -8.71 -25.15
N TRP A 144 -3.43 -9.65 -24.25
CA TRP A 144 -2.39 -10.44 -23.58
C TRP A 144 -1.62 -11.30 -24.57
N GLY A 145 -0.30 -11.24 -24.49
CA GLY A 145 0.59 -12.08 -25.28
C GLY A 145 1.98 -12.15 -24.66
N LEU A 146 2.55 -13.34 -24.59
CA LEU A 146 3.93 -13.57 -24.19
C LEU A 146 4.69 -14.23 -25.35
N MET A 147 6.02 -14.03 -25.40
CA MET A 147 6.88 -14.66 -26.42
C MET A 147 6.90 -16.18 -26.34
N ASP A 148 6.75 -16.72 -25.13
CA ASP A 148 6.63 -18.16 -24.89
C ASP A 148 5.16 -18.55 -24.94
N GLU A 149 4.77 -19.34 -25.95
CA GLU A 149 3.37 -19.73 -26.17
C GLU A 149 2.77 -20.61 -25.06
N GLU A 150 3.58 -21.41 -24.38
CA GLU A 150 3.10 -22.24 -23.28
C GLU A 150 2.77 -21.37 -22.07
N MET A 151 3.67 -20.45 -21.74
CA MET A 151 3.45 -19.45 -20.68
C MET A 151 2.29 -18.53 -21.03
N ASP A 152 2.18 -18.08 -22.27
CA ASP A 152 1.07 -17.23 -22.73
C ASP A 152 -0.29 -17.86 -22.47
N ARG A 153 -0.44 -19.14 -22.82
CA ARG A 153 -1.67 -19.91 -22.57
C ARG A 153 -1.86 -20.30 -21.11
N GLY A 154 -0.75 -20.50 -20.41
CA GLY A 154 -0.72 -21.09 -19.06
C GLY A 154 -0.92 -20.11 -17.91
N VAL A 155 -0.51 -18.85 -18.04
CA VAL A 155 -0.52 -17.87 -16.95
C VAL A 155 -1.92 -17.56 -16.44
N SER A 156 -2.11 -17.74 -15.14
CA SER A 156 -3.34 -17.41 -14.41
C SER A 156 -3.22 -16.10 -13.62
N LEU A 157 -4.34 -15.62 -13.08
CA LEU A 157 -4.35 -14.49 -12.14
C LEU A 157 -3.43 -14.73 -10.94
N GLN A 158 -3.45 -15.95 -10.40
CA GLN A 158 -2.57 -16.32 -9.28
C GLN A 158 -1.10 -16.28 -9.68
N ASP A 159 -0.74 -16.76 -10.87
CA ASP A 159 0.64 -16.75 -11.36
C ASP A 159 1.14 -15.31 -11.55
N MET A 160 0.31 -14.42 -12.10
CA MET A 160 0.64 -13.03 -12.29
C MET A 160 0.89 -12.33 -10.94
N LEU A 161 0.01 -12.51 -9.97
CA LEU A 161 0.16 -11.92 -8.62
C LEU A 161 1.30 -12.53 -7.81
N SER A 162 1.77 -13.73 -8.20
CA SER A 162 2.89 -14.43 -7.55
C SER A 162 4.22 -14.27 -8.28
N HIS A 163 4.32 -13.35 -9.26
CA HIS A 163 5.51 -13.11 -10.06
C HIS A 163 6.02 -14.35 -10.84
N ARG A 164 5.11 -15.20 -11.33
CA ARG A 164 5.42 -16.45 -12.01
C ARG A 164 5.23 -16.39 -13.53
N THR A 165 5.19 -15.18 -14.10
CA THR A 165 4.98 -14.95 -15.53
C THR A 165 6.26 -15.08 -16.38
N GLY A 166 7.44 -15.10 -15.76
CA GLY A 166 8.72 -15.02 -16.47
C GLY A 166 9.05 -13.66 -17.06
N MET A 167 8.15 -12.67 -16.98
CA MET A 167 8.39 -11.31 -17.50
C MET A 167 9.55 -10.63 -16.78
N PRO A 168 10.44 -9.93 -17.53
CA PRO A 168 11.51 -9.15 -16.92
C PRO A 168 10.98 -7.95 -16.12
N ARG A 169 11.80 -7.43 -15.25
CA ARG A 169 11.47 -6.23 -14.46
C ARG A 169 11.52 -4.99 -15.33
N HIS A 170 10.50 -4.13 -15.19
CA HIS A 170 10.39 -2.85 -15.92
C HIS A 170 10.06 -1.68 -14.97
N ASP A 171 10.55 -1.72 -13.72
CA ASP A 171 10.18 -0.80 -12.64
C ASP A 171 10.31 0.68 -13.00
N PHE A 172 11.27 1.03 -13.86
CA PHE A 172 11.53 2.42 -14.26
C PHE A 172 11.08 2.76 -15.69
N SER A 173 10.51 1.80 -16.41
CA SER A 173 10.17 2.00 -17.84
C SER A 173 9.07 3.03 -18.07
N GLY A 174 8.22 3.28 -17.06
CA GLY A 174 7.13 4.27 -17.09
C GLY A 174 7.52 5.66 -16.60
N ILE A 175 8.72 5.83 -16.01
CA ILE A 175 9.16 7.12 -15.47
C ILE A 175 9.56 8.06 -16.62
N GLN A 176 9.03 9.30 -16.59
CA GLN A 176 9.32 10.37 -17.56
C GLN A 176 8.86 10.11 -19.00
N ARG A 177 7.87 9.24 -19.25
CA ARG A 177 7.29 9.05 -20.58
C ARG A 177 5.94 9.75 -20.70
N ASN A 178 5.73 10.40 -21.84
CA ASN A 178 4.49 11.16 -22.12
C ASN A 178 3.23 10.29 -22.22
N GLY A 179 3.32 8.99 -22.30
CA GLY A 179 2.19 8.06 -22.35
C GLY A 179 1.88 7.35 -21.04
N GLY A 180 2.71 7.56 -20.01
CA GLY A 180 2.56 6.94 -18.70
C GLY A 180 2.56 5.39 -18.75
N VAL A 181 1.91 4.79 -17.74
CA VAL A 181 1.85 3.32 -17.57
C VAL A 181 1.09 2.64 -18.72
N SER A 182 0.04 3.25 -19.23
CA SER A 182 -0.78 2.68 -20.32
C SER A 182 0.03 2.48 -21.61
N GLU A 183 0.88 3.43 -21.97
CA GLU A 183 1.76 3.31 -23.14
C GLU A 183 2.86 2.27 -22.91
N MET A 184 3.36 2.17 -21.69
CA MET A 184 4.32 1.13 -21.32
C MET A 184 3.71 -0.26 -21.49
N VAL A 185 2.53 -0.49 -20.93
CA VAL A 185 1.83 -1.78 -21.00
C VAL A 185 1.62 -2.21 -22.46
N ARG A 186 1.14 -1.31 -23.34
CA ARG A 186 0.93 -1.61 -24.77
C ARG A 186 2.19 -2.02 -25.53
N ARG A 187 3.39 -1.73 -25.02
CA ARG A 187 4.65 -2.11 -25.66
C ARG A 187 5.18 -3.48 -25.26
N PHE A 188 4.64 -4.03 -24.17
CA PHE A 188 5.09 -5.30 -23.61
C PHE A 188 4.02 -6.41 -23.68
N ILE A 189 2.88 -6.08 -24.23
CA ILE A 189 1.80 -6.99 -24.62
C ILE A 189 1.69 -6.95 -26.18
#